data_23313721153ded17a09f2b6f77e3aa49
#
_entry.id   23313721153ded17a09f2b6f77e3aa49
#
_cell.length_a   1.000
_cell.length_b   1.000
_cell.length_c   1.000
_cell.angle_alpha   90.00
_cell.angle_beta   90.00
_cell.angle_gamma   90.00
#
_symmetry.space_group_name_H-M   'P 1'
#
loop_
_entity.id
_entity.type
_entity.pdbx_description
1 polymer ?
#
loop_
_entity_poly.entity_id
_entity_poly.type
_entity_poly.pdbx_seq_one_letter_code
_entity_poly.pdbx_strand_id
1 'polypeptide(L)'
;MWAEGITYGHGTGHGVGHFMGCHEGPQNIRTDNNPNPLQVGNICSDEPGIYRANEYGIRIENLITVRESEHVSARTTGETYYEFETLTLCYYDTRLIDRSMLTDKEIAWLNNYHKWVYGEVAPRLNEAEAAWLQEKCKAL
;
A
#
# COMPACT_ATOMS: atom_id res chain seq x y z
N MET A 1 -5.87 -10.51 7.60
CA MET A 1 -7.09 -11.12 7.03
C MET A 1 -7.11 -12.64 7.27
N TRP A 2 -6.14 -13.40 6.80
CA TRP A 2 -6.14 -14.86 7.02
C TRP A 2 -6.10 -15.28 8.48
N ALA A 3 -5.43 -14.53 9.34
CA ALA A 3 -5.44 -14.76 10.78
C ALA A 3 -6.86 -14.68 11.38
N GLU A 4 -7.75 -13.92 10.75
CA GLU A 4 -9.17 -13.76 11.13
C GLU A 4 -10.11 -14.65 10.30
N GLY A 5 -9.57 -15.59 9.52
CA GLY A 5 -10.37 -16.46 8.66
C GLY A 5 -11.06 -15.73 7.49
N ILE A 6 -10.58 -14.56 7.10
CA ILE A 6 -11.14 -13.73 6.03
C ILE A 6 -10.24 -13.85 4.80
N THR A 7 -10.86 -14.01 3.62
CA THR A 7 -10.18 -14.01 2.33
C THR A 7 -11.01 -13.28 1.28
N TYR A 8 -10.41 -13.05 0.12
CA TYR A 8 -11.06 -12.43 -1.05
C TYR A 8 -10.75 -13.25 -2.32
N GLY A 9 -11.64 -13.17 -3.30
CA GLY A 9 -11.63 -14.04 -4.49
C GLY A 9 -10.84 -13.48 -5.68
N HIS A 10 -9.87 -12.58 -5.46
CA HIS A 10 -9.02 -12.02 -6.52
C HIS A 10 -7.54 -11.99 -6.11
N GLY A 11 -6.65 -11.69 -7.04
CA GLY A 11 -5.24 -11.45 -6.73
C GLY A 11 -5.06 -10.25 -5.80
N THR A 12 -4.04 -10.29 -4.97
CA THR A 12 -3.69 -9.14 -4.11
C THR A 12 -3.20 -7.96 -4.91
N GLY A 13 -2.59 -8.22 -6.08
CA GLY A 13 -2.10 -7.17 -6.94
C GLY A 13 -1.75 -7.66 -8.34
N HIS A 14 -1.66 -6.72 -9.25
CA HIS A 14 -1.30 -6.92 -10.66
C HIS A 14 -0.20 -5.95 -11.06
N GLY A 15 0.52 -6.26 -12.12
CA GLY A 15 1.43 -5.33 -12.74
C GLY A 15 0.69 -4.11 -13.30
N VAL A 16 1.34 -2.97 -13.29
CA VAL A 16 0.81 -1.70 -13.78
C VAL A 16 1.65 -1.22 -14.96
N GLY A 17 0.98 -0.95 -16.07
CA GLY A 17 1.61 -0.47 -17.29
C GLY A 17 2.04 0.98 -17.20
N HIS A 18 3.06 1.29 -17.99
CA HIS A 18 3.67 2.62 -17.99
C HIS A 18 2.84 3.68 -18.72
N PHE A 19 1.92 3.30 -19.57
CA PHE A 19 1.16 4.28 -20.36
C PHE A 19 -0.34 4.20 -20.12
N MET A 20 -1.03 3.22 -20.68
CA MET A 20 -2.49 3.09 -20.53
C MET A 20 -2.93 1.72 -20.02
N GLY A 21 -2.02 0.80 -19.81
CA GLY A 21 -2.30 -0.53 -19.32
C GLY A 21 -2.41 -0.54 -17.79
N CYS A 22 -3.60 -0.25 -17.24
CA CYS A 22 -3.83 -0.36 -15.79
C CYS A 22 -3.48 -1.77 -15.30
N HIS A 23 -3.96 -2.80 -16.00
CA HIS A 23 -3.61 -4.20 -15.72
C HIS A 23 -2.60 -4.68 -16.75
N GLU A 24 -1.32 -4.60 -16.45
CA GLU A 24 -0.25 -5.00 -17.35
C GLU A 24 0.81 -5.81 -16.61
N GLY A 25 0.90 -7.11 -16.98
CA GLY A 25 1.90 -8.04 -16.44
C GLY A 25 3.26 -7.95 -17.17
N PRO A 26 4.14 -8.93 -16.96
CA PRO A 26 3.84 -10.30 -16.46
C PRO A 26 3.79 -10.48 -14.92
N GLN A 27 4.28 -9.51 -14.16
CA GLN A 27 4.33 -9.61 -12.70
C GLN A 27 2.95 -9.44 -12.05
N ASN A 28 2.75 -10.09 -10.91
CA ASN A 28 1.56 -9.94 -10.08
C ASN A 28 1.83 -10.42 -8.64
N ILE A 29 0.86 -10.17 -7.74
CA ILE A 29 0.84 -10.67 -6.37
C ILE A 29 -0.44 -11.50 -6.22
N ARG A 30 -0.31 -12.83 -6.19
CA ARG A 30 -1.44 -13.76 -6.15
C ARG A 30 -1.04 -15.10 -5.53
N THR A 31 -2.01 -15.93 -5.21
CA THR A 31 -1.79 -17.21 -4.52
C THR A 31 -1.37 -18.36 -5.45
N ASP A 32 -1.64 -18.25 -6.74
CA ASP A 32 -1.20 -19.23 -7.72
C ASP A 32 0.24 -18.97 -8.19
N ASN A 33 0.85 -19.98 -8.76
CA ASN A 33 2.23 -19.90 -9.22
C ASN A 33 2.34 -18.98 -10.44
N ASN A 34 3.13 -17.90 -10.30
CA ASN A 34 3.53 -17.07 -11.41
C ASN A 34 5.02 -17.36 -11.75
N PRO A 35 5.34 -17.81 -12.97
CA PRO A 35 6.71 -18.09 -13.36
C PRO A 35 7.59 -16.83 -13.48
N ASN A 36 6.99 -15.64 -13.43
CA ASN A 36 7.69 -14.36 -13.53
C ASN A 36 7.89 -13.78 -12.13
N PRO A 37 9.10 -13.91 -11.55
CA PRO A 37 9.38 -13.33 -10.24
C PRO A 37 9.34 -11.81 -10.28
N LEU A 38 9.01 -11.20 -9.15
CA LEU A 38 9.14 -9.76 -8.97
C LEU A 38 10.61 -9.34 -9.08
N GLN A 39 10.87 -8.24 -9.76
CA GLN A 39 12.19 -7.66 -9.96
C GLN A 39 12.21 -6.21 -9.49
N VAL A 40 13.38 -5.70 -9.13
CA VAL A 40 13.58 -4.29 -8.79
C VAL A 40 13.04 -3.40 -9.91
N GLY A 41 12.27 -2.38 -9.51
CA GLY A 41 11.59 -1.46 -10.43
C GLY A 41 10.24 -1.95 -10.95
N ASN A 42 9.82 -3.20 -10.66
CA ASN A 42 8.45 -3.61 -10.96
C ASN A 42 7.45 -2.82 -10.12
N ILE A 43 6.41 -2.34 -10.77
CA ILE A 43 5.28 -1.66 -10.13
C ILE A 43 4.10 -2.62 -10.12
N CYS A 44 3.49 -2.79 -8.94
CA CYS A 44 2.27 -3.57 -8.75
C CYS A 44 1.25 -2.76 -7.96
N SER A 45 -0.02 -3.11 -8.13
CA SER A 45 -1.03 -2.78 -7.12
C SER A 45 -0.86 -3.68 -5.90
N ASP A 46 -1.30 -3.19 -4.74
CA ASP A 46 -1.52 -3.94 -3.50
C ASP A 46 -2.91 -3.57 -3.02
N GLU A 47 -3.89 -4.45 -3.29
CA GLU A 47 -5.32 -4.13 -3.26
C GLU A 47 -6.18 -5.17 -2.54
N PRO A 48 -5.81 -5.58 -1.32
CA PRO A 48 -6.63 -6.49 -0.53
C PRO A 48 -8.02 -5.89 -0.25
N GLY A 49 -9.03 -6.76 -0.11
CA GLY A 49 -10.38 -6.30 0.12
C GLY A 49 -11.23 -7.25 0.96
N ILE A 50 -12.31 -6.73 1.52
CA ILE A 50 -13.37 -7.46 2.20
C ILE A 50 -14.67 -7.20 1.45
N TYR A 51 -15.38 -8.28 1.12
CA TYR A 51 -16.63 -8.18 0.37
C TYR A 51 -17.74 -8.98 1.06
N ARG A 52 -18.83 -8.30 1.41
CA ARG A 52 -20.02 -8.88 1.99
C ARG A 52 -21.16 -8.80 0.96
N ALA A 53 -21.56 -9.95 0.44
CA ALA A 53 -22.59 -10.00 -0.59
C ALA A 53 -23.89 -9.30 -0.13
N ASN A 54 -24.42 -8.39 -0.97
CA ASN A 54 -25.58 -7.55 -0.73
C ASN A 54 -25.47 -6.57 0.46
N GLU A 55 -24.27 -6.38 1.03
CA GLU A 55 -24.04 -5.46 2.13
C GLU A 55 -23.06 -4.37 1.74
N TYR A 56 -21.76 -4.70 1.64
CA TYR A 56 -20.70 -3.74 1.30
C TYR A 56 -19.44 -4.41 0.78
N GLY A 57 -18.58 -3.60 0.19
CA GLY A 57 -17.20 -3.97 -0.11
C GLY A 57 -16.25 -2.85 0.32
N ILE A 58 -15.10 -3.22 0.84
CA ILE A 58 -14.01 -2.29 1.18
C ILE A 58 -12.73 -2.84 0.57
N ARG A 59 -12.06 -2.01 -0.22
CA ARG A 59 -10.71 -2.24 -0.75
C ARG A 59 -9.82 -1.08 -0.33
N ILE A 60 -8.64 -1.40 0.14
CA ILE A 60 -7.57 -0.42 0.38
C ILE A 60 -6.47 -0.76 -0.59
N GLU A 61 -6.08 0.20 -1.42
CA GLU A 61 -5.17 -0.03 -2.52
C GLU A 61 -4.06 1.02 -2.56
N ASN A 62 -2.83 0.53 -2.73
CA ASN A 62 -1.67 1.33 -3.05
C ASN A 62 -0.98 0.77 -4.29
N LEU A 63 -0.33 1.62 -5.05
CA LEU A 63 0.75 1.21 -5.93
C LEU A 63 2.03 1.07 -5.12
N ILE A 64 2.75 0.00 -5.37
CA ILE A 64 4.03 -0.31 -4.73
C ILE A 64 5.07 -0.64 -5.79
N THR A 65 6.33 -0.35 -5.49
CA THR A 65 7.47 -0.77 -6.31
C THR A 65 8.42 -1.64 -5.52
N VAL A 66 9.11 -2.55 -6.21
CA VAL A 66 10.14 -3.39 -5.62
C VAL A 66 11.45 -2.63 -5.62
N ARG A 67 12.13 -2.58 -4.48
CA ARG A 67 13.51 -2.07 -4.37
C ARG A 67 14.41 -3.00 -3.56
N GLU A 68 15.70 -2.84 -3.67
CA GLU A 68 16.64 -3.49 -2.76
C GLU A 68 16.48 -2.92 -1.35
N SER A 69 16.47 -3.81 -0.36
CA SER A 69 16.34 -3.41 1.04
C SER A 69 17.69 -2.94 1.59
N GLU A 70 17.69 -1.79 2.21
CA GLU A 70 18.83 -1.27 2.96
C GLU A 70 18.91 -1.82 4.40
N HIS A 71 18.03 -2.74 4.76
CA HIS A 71 17.96 -3.29 6.11
C HIS A 71 19.28 -3.99 6.49
N VAL A 72 19.73 -3.75 7.71
CA VAL A 72 21.06 -4.21 8.18
C VAL A 72 21.22 -5.72 8.11
N SER A 73 20.14 -6.51 8.25
CA SER A 73 20.18 -7.96 8.12
C SER A 73 20.58 -8.45 6.73
N ALA A 74 20.29 -7.69 5.69
CA ALA A 74 20.72 -8.00 4.32
C ALA A 74 22.25 -7.99 4.16
N ARG A 75 22.94 -7.18 4.95
CA ARG A 75 24.40 -7.01 4.88
C ARG A 75 25.20 -8.14 5.57
N THR A 76 24.55 -8.90 6.44
CA THR A 76 25.25 -9.93 7.26
C THR A 76 25.29 -11.30 6.59
N THR A 77 24.38 -11.60 5.67
CA THR A 77 24.30 -12.90 4.97
C THR A 77 24.97 -12.91 3.61
N GLY A 78 25.29 -11.74 3.04
CA GLY A 78 25.77 -11.59 1.67
C GLY A 78 24.68 -11.82 0.60
N GLU A 79 23.42 -11.98 1.04
CA GLU A 79 22.27 -12.13 0.16
C GLU A 79 21.62 -10.78 -0.09
N THR A 80 21.03 -10.60 -1.27
CA THR A 80 20.23 -9.41 -1.58
C THR A 80 18.78 -9.62 -1.13
N TYR A 81 18.29 -8.72 -0.29
CA TYR A 81 16.90 -8.69 0.13
C TYR A 81 16.16 -7.57 -0.57
N TYR A 82 14.86 -7.76 -0.76
CA TYR A 82 14.00 -6.80 -1.42
C TYR A 82 12.88 -6.37 -0.48
N GLU A 83 12.37 -5.17 -0.68
CA GLU A 83 11.23 -4.63 0.04
C GLU A 83 10.32 -3.87 -0.90
N PHE A 84 9.10 -3.60 -0.46
CA PHE A 84 8.16 -2.76 -1.20
C PHE A 84 8.22 -1.32 -0.70
N GLU A 85 8.27 -0.40 -1.64
CA GLU A 85 8.11 1.03 -1.42
C GLU A 85 6.73 1.44 -1.94
N THR A 86 5.96 2.15 -1.12
CA THR A 86 4.65 2.69 -1.52
C THR A 86 4.83 3.90 -2.42
N LEU A 87 4.09 3.95 -3.52
CA LEU A 87 4.09 5.06 -4.48
C LEU A 87 2.86 5.97 -4.35
N THR A 88 1.73 5.42 -3.89
CA THR A 88 0.47 6.17 -3.79
C THR A 88 0.55 7.23 -2.69
N LEU A 89 0.22 8.46 -3.04
CA LEU A 89 0.17 9.61 -2.14
C LEU A 89 -1.28 10.04 -1.91
N CYS A 90 -2.03 9.26 -1.13
CA CYS A 90 -3.41 9.54 -0.78
C CYS A 90 -3.67 9.18 0.68
N TYR A 91 -4.28 10.08 1.45
CA TYR A 91 -4.60 9.79 2.85
C TYR A 91 -5.70 8.71 2.97
N TYR A 92 -5.68 7.97 4.06
CA TYR A 92 -6.79 7.10 4.45
C TYR A 92 -7.78 7.85 5.33
N ASP A 93 -9.08 7.66 5.08
CA ASP A 93 -10.12 8.23 5.93
C ASP A 93 -10.16 7.50 7.29
N THR A 94 -9.60 8.13 8.31
CA THR A 94 -9.47 7.54 9.64
C THR A 94 -10.79 7.32 10.36
N ARG A 95 -11.89 7.93 9.89
CA ARG A 95 -13.23 7.74 10.47
C ARG A 95 -13.76 6.30 10.33
N LEU A 96 -13.21 5.54 9.37
CA LEU A 96 -13.57 4.14 9.12
C LEU A 96 -12.63 3.15 9.82
N ILE A 97 -11.68 3.63 10.60
CA ILE A 97 -10.66 2.81 11.27
C ILE A 97 -11.05 2.62 12.73
N ASP A 98 -11.23 1.38 13.15
CA ASP A 98 -11.31 1.02 14.57
C ASP A 98 -9.88 0.92 15.15
N ARG A 99 -9.47 1.96 15.87
CA ARG A 99 -8.15 2.04 16.46
C ARG A 99 -7.86 0.88 17.42
N SER A 100 -8.86 0.34 18.10
CA SER A 100 -8.69 -0.75 19.07
C SER A 100 -8.24 -2.07 18.40
N MET A 101 -8.43 -2.20 17.08
CA MET A 101 -8.01 -3.36 16.29
C MET A 101 -6.60 -3.22 15.74
N LEU A 102 -5.95 -2.07 15.90
CA LEU A 102 -4.61 -1.82 15.38
C LEU A 102 -3.55 -1.99 16.48
N THR A 103 -2.43 -2.56 16.09
CA THR A 103 -1.22 -2.57 16.92
C THR A 103 -0.54 -1.20 16.91
N ASP A 104 0.30 -0.93 17.91
CA ASP A 104 1.10 0.32 17.97
C ASP A 104 1.99 0.50 16.71
N LYS A 105 2.47 -0.61 16.12
CA LYS A 105 3.28 -0.57 14.90
C LYS A 105 2.45 -0.14 13.68
N GLU A 106 1.22 -0.61 13.58
CA GLU A 106 0.31 -0.23 12.49
C GLU A 106 -0.14 1.22 12.62
N ILE A 107 -0.43 1.68 13.84
CA ILE A 107 -0.72 3.09 14.12
C ILE A 107 0.47 3.97 13.73
N ALA A 108 1.68 3.60 14.15
CA ALA A 108 2.89 4.34 13.83
C ALA A 108 3.15 4.37 12.30
N TRP A 109 2.93 3.24 11.61
CA TRP A 109 3.04 3.17 10.15
C TRP A 109 2.05 4.12 9.47
N LEU A 110 0.77 4.10 9.85
CA LEU A 110 -0.26 4.96 9.27
C LEU A 110 0.02 6.44 9.51
N ASN A 111 0.42 6.81 10.73
CA ASN A 111 0.77 8.19 11.07
C ASN A 111 1.98 8.68 10.26
N ASN A 112 3.00 7.84 10.07
CA ASN A 112 4.17 8.16 9.25
C ASN A 112 3.79 8.28 7.78
N TYR A 113 2.91 7.41 7.28
CA TYR A 113 2.39 7.48 5.92
C TYR A 113 1.62 8.78 5.67
N HIS A 114 0.71 9.16 6.58
CA HIS A 114 -0.03 10.43 6.47
C HIS A 114 0.90 11.65 6.53
N LYS A 115 1.92 11.62 7.39
CA LYS A 115 2.93 12.67 7.44
C LYS A 115 3.68 12.81 6.12
N TRP A 116 4.04 11.69 5.51
CA TRP A 116 4.70 11.67 4.20
C TRP A 116 3.78 12.18 3.10
N VAL A 117 2.51 11.71 3.03
CA VAL A 117 1.51 12.21 2.08
C VAL A 117 1.36 13.72 2.19
N TYR A 118 1.20 14.24 3.40
CA TYR A 118 1.08 15.70 3.61
C TYR A 118 2.34 16.43 3.15
N GLY A 119 3.52 15.96 3.54
CA GLY A 119 4.79 16.57 3.19
C GLY A 119 5.03 16.71 1.68
N GLU A 120 4.61 15.68 0.93
CA GLU A 120 4.78 15.65 -0.53
C GLU A 120 3.69 16.40 -1.29
N VAL A 121 2.46 16.38 -0.83
CA VAL A 121 1.32 16.91 -1.57
C VAL A 121 1.03 18.37 -1.21
N ALA A 122 1.09 18.74 0.07
CA ALA A 122 0.73 20.10 0.53
C ALA A 122 1.49 21.23 -0.19
N PRO A 123 2.80 21.11 -0.52
CA PRO A 123 3.52 22.17 -1.24
C PRO A 123 2.99 22.45 -2.67
N ARG A 124 2.14 21.57 -3.19
CA ARG A 124 1.55 21.66 -4.53
C ARG A 124 0.11 22.15 -4.52
N LEU A 125 -0.44 22.42 -3.33
CA LEU A 125 -1.81 22.86 -3.09
C LEU A 125 -1.87 24.35 -2.75
N ASN A 126 -3.05 24.93 -2.91
CA ASN A 126 -3.31 26.25 -2.34
C ASN A 126 -3.50 26.15 -0.80
N GLU A 127 -3.51 27.30 -0.12
CA GLU A 127 -3.56 27.35 1.35
C GLU A 127 -4.79 26.64 1.94
N ALA A 128 -5.96 26.80 1.34
CA ALA A 128 -7.19 26.18 1.82
C ALA A 128 -7.17 24.64 1.63
N GLU A 129 -6.67 24.17 0.50
CA GLU A 129 -6.52 22.75 0.20
C GLU A 129 -5.45 22.10 1.10
N ALA A 130 -4.33 22.79 1.32
CA ALA A 130 -3.28 22.30 2.22
C ALA A 130 -3.77 22.19 3.67
N ALA A 131 -4.54 23.17 4.15
CA ALA A 131 -5.17 23.13 5.46
C ALA A 131 -6.18 21.97 5.57
N TRP A 132 -6.98 21.74 4.53
CA TRP A 132 -7.89 20.59 4.47
C TRP A 132 -7.13 19.27 4.50
N LEU A 133 -6.06 19.11 3.70
CA LEU A 133 -5.24 17.92 3.68
C LEU A 133 -4.56 17.68 5.04
N GLN A 134 -4.10 18.74 5.71
CA GLN A 134 -3.53 18.64 7.05
C GLN A 134 -4.51 18.03 8.05
N GLU A 135 -5.78 18.45 7.99
CA GLU A 135 -6.84 17.88 8.83
C GLU A 135 -7.06 16.40 8.54
N LYS A 136 -7.01 15.99 7.26
CA LYS A 136 -7.18 14.60 6.84
C LYS A 136 -6.00 13.70 7.20
N CYS A 137 -4.81 14.27 7.31
CA CYS A 137 -3.57 13.56 7.65
C CYS A 137 -3.24 13.62 9.14
N LYS A 138 -4.17 14.03 10.01
CA LYS A 138 -3.95 13.99 11.46
C LYS A 138 -3.65 12.58 11.95
N ALA A 139 -2.78 12.52 12.96
CA ALA A 139 -2.45 11.26 13.61
C ALA A 139 -3.70 10.63 14.27
N LEU A 140 -3.73 9.30 14.26
CA LEU A 140 -4.70 8.49 15.01
C LEU A 140 -4.42 8.55 16.51
#